data_3c844b074e889f8224e2fdf25b59a4f3
#
_entry.id   3c844b074e889f8224e2fdf25b59a4f3
#
_cell.length_a   1.000
_cell.length_b   1.000
_cell.length_c   1.000
_cell.angle_alpha   90.00
_cell.angle_beta   90.00
_cell.angle_gamma   90.00
#
_symmetry.space_group_name_H-M   'P 1'
#
loop_
_entity.id
_entity.type
_entity.pdbx_description
1 polymer ?
#
loop_
_entity_poly.entity_id
_entity_poly.type
_entity_poly.pdbx_seq_one_letter_code
_entity_poly.pdbx_strand_id
1 'polypeptide(L)'
;QGTIYGLLDLFVGGNFERASVFALGIMPYITASIVIQLLGSIIPYFEKLRKEGADGQKKLNQITRYGTVGLAAFNAVTITLWLTNLSGVVPNGGFLFHFTGVITLITGTMIVMWLGEQITEHGIGNGISLIIFAGIIARYPEGFIRMFQTAGTDMKAWILRLLALIIMVAVTAAVIFVTEAVRKIPVQYAKRIVGRKVYGGQSTFIPLRVNTAGVIPIIFAQSVIMFPATIAMFFGKNGGFMVT
;
A
#
# COMPACT_ATOMS: atom_id res chain seq x y z
N GLN A 1 -7.17 4.33 -19.54
CA GLN A 1 -7.32 3.68 -18.20
C GLN A 1 -6.20 2.65 -17.88
N GLY A 2 -5.14 2.59 -18.65
CA GLY A 2 -3.95 1.76 -18.38
C GLY A 2 -2.76 2.53 -17.82
N THR A 3 -2.98 3.72 -17.31
CA THR A 3 -1.94 4.62 -16.84
C THR A 3 -1.63 4.35 -15.36
N ILE A 4 -0.40 4.63 -14.93
CA ILE A 4 0.07 4.58 -13.53
C ILE A 4 -0.92 5.23 -12.56
N TYR A 5 -1.62 6.27 -12.99
CA TYR A 5 -2.70 6.92 -12.23
C TYR A 5 -3.90 6.02 -11.94
N GLY A 6 -4.26 5.11 -12.85
CA GLY A 6 -5.35 4.16 -12.63
C GLY A 6 -5.00 3.16 -11.52
N LEU A 7 -3.72 2.76 -11.41
CA LEU A 7 -3.25 1.91 -10.32
C LEU A 7 -3.24 2.67 -8.99
N LEU A 8 -2.77 3.94 -8.97
CA LEU A 8 -2.84 4.79 -7.78
C LEU A 8 -4.27 4.96 -7.28
N ASP A 9 -5.18 5.26 -8.19
CA ASP A 9 -6.59 5.48 -7.87
C ASP A 9 -7.26 4.22 -7.29
N LEU A 10 -6.80 3.04 -7.70
CA LEU A 10 -7.25 1.77 -7.15
C LEU A 10 -6.88 1.61 -5.67
N PHE A 11 -5.67 2.01 -5.25
CA PHE A 11 -5.24 1.96 -3.86
C PHE A 11 -5.90 3.03 -2.97
N VAL A 12 -6.29 4.14 -3.56
CA VAL A 12 -6.95 5.26 -2.86
C VAL A 12 -8.48 5.13 -2.90
N GLY A 13 -9.02 4.06 -3.51
CA GLY A 13 -10.46 3.79 -3.55
C GLY A 13 -11.25 4.72 -4.46
N GLY A 14 -10.66 5.27 -5.54
CA GLY A 14 -11.34 6.16 -6.49
C GLY A 14 -11.39 7.63 -6.07
N ASN A 15 -10.73 8.00 -5.00
CA ASN A 15 -10.72 9.36 -4.49
C ASN A 15 -9.88 10.32 -5.34
N PHE A 16 -8.89 9.79 -6.09
CA PHE A 16 -8.06 10.59 -6.98
C PHE A 16 -8.86 11.10 -8.19
N GLU A 17 -9.65 10.23 -8.82
CA GLU A 17 -10.52 10.57 -9.97
C GLU A 17 -11.56 11.63 -9.58
N ARG A 18 -12.00 11.64 -8.32
CA ARG A 18 -13.00 12.58 -7.80
C ARG A 18 -12.39 13.86 -7.21
N ALA A 19 -11.08 14.06 -7.31
CA ALA A 19 -10.33 15.18 -6.72
C ALA A 19 -10.72 15.45 -5.25
N SER A 20 -10.90 14.39 -4.46
CA SER A 20 -11.35 14.50 -3.07
C SER A 20 -10.24 15.00 -2.15
N VAL A 21 -10.61 15.44 -0.94
CA VAL A 21 -9.66 15.80 0.14
C VAL A 21 -8.70 14.64 0.45
N PHE A 22 -9.16 13.41 0.27
CA PHE A 22 -8.40 12.18 0.49
C PHE A 22 -7.73 11.63 -0.77
N ALA A 23 -7.57 12.43 -1.83
CA ALA A 23 -7.02 11.99 -3.11
C ALA A 23 -5.61 11.38 -3.01
N LEU A 24 -4.78 11.84 -2.09
CA LEU A 24 -3.46 11.26 -1.81
C LEU A 24 -3.55 9.96 -0.98
N GLY A 25 -4.63 9.76 -0.25
CA GLY A 25 -4.84 8.62 0.63
C GLY A 25 -3.68 8.41 1.61
N ILE A 26 -3.28 7.14 1.81
CA ILE A 26 -2.20 6.73 2.72
C ILE A 26 -0.85 6.58 2.00
N MET A 27 -0.79 6.76 0.68
CA MET A 27 0.41 6.51 -0.13
C MET A 27 1.65 7.29 0.33
N PRO A 28 1.60 8.60 0.66
CA PRO A 28 2.76 9.33 1.15
C PRO A 28 3.33 8.74 2.44
N TYR A 29 2.48 8.24 3.33
CA TYR A 29 2.91 7.59 4.57
C TYR A 29 3.61 6.25 4.31
N ILE A 30 3.08 5.43 3.40
CA ILE A 30 3.69 4.16 3.04
C ILE A 30 5.09 4.40 2.47
N THR A 31 5.21 5.34 1.54
CA THR A 31 6.50 5.71 0.94
C THR A 31 7.49 6.21 2.00
N ALA A 32 7.08 7.10 2.90
CA ALA A 32 7.91 7.58 4.00
C ALA A 32 8.36 6.44 4.92
N SER A 33 7.45 5.57 5.30
CA SER A 33 7.74 4.41 6.18
C SER A 33 8.76 3.47 5.55
N ILE A 34 8.62 3.18 4.26
CA ILE A 34 9.55 2.33 3.52
C ILE A 34 10.93 2.98 3.44
N VAL A 35 11.01 4.28 3.09
CA VAL A 35 12.27 5.01 3.03
C VAL A 35 12.99 4.95 4.38
N ILE A 36 12.28 5.17 5.48
CA ILE A 36 12.89 5.13 6.83
C ILE A 36 13.32 3.71 7.21
N GLN A 37 12.57 2.69 6.83
CA GLN A 37 12.97 1.30 7.05
C GLN A 37 14.26 0.94 6.30
N LEU A 38 14.44 1.44 5.07
CA LEU A 38 15.67 1.26 4.31
C LEU A 38 16.84 2.04 4.91
N LEU A 39 16.61 3.29 5.30
CA LEU A 39 17.62 4.10 5.98
C LEU A 39 18.07 3.43 7.28
N GLY A 40 17.16 2.69 7.94
CA GLY A 40 17.46 1.86 9.10
C GLY A 40 18.45 0.72 8.84
N SER A 41 18.59 0.30 7.57
CA SER A 41 19.57 -0.72 7.17
C SER A 41 20.89 -0.14 6.68
N ILE A 42 20.93 1.14 6.28
CA ILE A 42 22.08 1.78 5.63
C ILE A 42 22.78 2.75 6.60
N ILE A 43 21.99 3.53 7.36
CA ILE A 43 22.51 4.59 8.20
C ILE A 43 22.60 4.12 9.66
N PRO A 44 23.80 4.14 10.30
CA PRO A 44 24.00 3.65 11.66
C PRO A 44 23.13 4.35 12.72
N TYR A 45 22.74 5.60 12.49
CA TYR A 45 21.83 6.34 13.37
C TYR A 45 20.46 5.69 13.49
N PHE A 46 19.84 5.33 12.36
CA PHE A 46 18.54 4.68 12.34
C PHE A 46 18.61 3.22 12.84
N GLU A 47 19.75 2.56 12.60
CA GLU A 47 20.02 1.22 13.15
C GLU A 47 20.06 1.25 14.69
N LYS A 48 20.71 2.25 15.28
CA LYS A 48 20.74 2.45 16.74
C LYS A 48 19.33 2.66 17.28
N LEU A 49 18.55 3.57 16.68
CA LEU A 49 17.16 3.81 17.08
C LEU A 49 16.33 2.52 17.05
N ARG A 50 16.52 1.67 16.05
CA ARG A 50 15.83 0.39 15.93
C ARG A 50 16.19 -0.59 17.04
N LYS A 51 17.44 -0.53 17.56
CA LYS A 51 17.94 -1.35 18.66
C LYS A 51 17.53 -0.81 20.04
N GLU A 52 17.18 0.46 20.17
CA GLU A 52 16.74 1.11 21.43
C GLU A 52 15.35 0.64 21.91
N GLY A 53 14.67 -0.25 21.16
CA GLY A 53 13.37 -0.80 21.55
C GLY A 53 12.21 0.20 21.43
N ALA A 54 11.35 0.28 22.45
CA ALA A 54 10.10 1.06 22.38
C ALA A 54 10.32 2.57 22.18
N ASP A 55 11.32 3.15 22.82
CA ASP A 55 11.60 4.60 22.70
C ASP A 55 12.22 4.94 21.33
N GLY A 56 13.08 4.08 20.81
CA GLY A 56 13.60 4.22 19.46
C GLY A 56 12.50 4.10 18.40
N GLN A 57 11.55 3.19 18.60
CA GLN A 57 10.40 3.03 17.70
C GLN A 57 9.50 4.28 17.70
N LYS A 58 9.27 4.91 18.85
CA LYS A 58 8.53 6.19 18.92
C LYS A 58 9.20 7.28 18.09
N LYS A 59 10.53 7.41 18.19
CA LYS A 59 11.31 8.37 17.40
C LYS A 59 11.22 8.07 15.90
N LEU A 60 11.35 6.79 15.50
CA LEU A 60 11.19 6.37 14.11
C LEU A 60 9.81 6.73 13.57
N ASN A 61 8.75 6.49 14.35
CA ASN A 61 7.39 6.86 13.97
C ASN A 61 7.23 8.37 13.80
N GLN A 62 7.84 9.19 14.69
CA GLN A 62 7.82 10.65 14.54
C GLN A 62 8.51 11.10 13.25
N ILE A 63 9.70 10.54 12.94
CA ILE A 63 10.41 10.86 11.71
C ILE A 63 9.59 10.44 10.49
N THR A 64 8.92 9.30 10.55
CA THR A 64 8.00 8.85 9.49
C THR A 64 6.85 9.84 9.28
N ARG A 65 6.24 10.35 10.37
CA ARG A 65 5.18 11.37 10.28
C ARG A 65 5.67 12.66 9.60
N TYR A 66 6.84 13.16 9.98
CA TYR A 66 7.43 14.34 9.32
C TYR A 66 7.77 14.08 7.85
N GLY A 67 8.34 12.92 7.55
CA GLY A 67 8.60 12.49 6.17
C GLY A 67 7.32 12.40 5.35
N THR A 68 6.22 11.92 5.96
CA THR A 68 4.90 11.86 5.33
C THR A 68 4.38 13.24 4.97
N VAL A 69 4.49 14.23 5.87
CA VAL A 69 4.09 15.61 5.59
C VAL A 69 4.87 16.18 4.43
N GLY A 70 6.20 15.98 4.40
CA GLY A 70 7.06 16.45 3.30
C GLY A 70 6.69 15.83 1.96
N LEU A 71 6.49 14.50 1.91
CA LEU A 71 6.09 13.81 0.69
C LEU A 71 4.66 14.16 0.27
N ALA A 72 3.74 14.30 1.23
CA ALA A 72 2.37 14.75 0.94
C ALA A 72 2.34 16.16 0.37
N ALA A 73 3.15 17.08 0.90
CA ALA A 73 3.28 18.43 0.36
C ALA A 73 3.80 18.43 -1.07
N PHE A 74 4.85 17.65 -1.35
CA PHE A 74 5.40 17.52 -2.70
C PHE A 74 4.36 16.97 -3.68
N ASN A 75 3.67 15.89 -3.32
CA ASN A 75 2.62 15.31 -4.16
C ASN A 75 1.42 16.25 -4.33
N ALA A 76 1.02 16.96 -3.27
CA ALA A 76 -0.08 17.91 -3.32
C ALA A 76 0.20 19.07 -4.29
N VAL A 77 1.42 19.64 -4.26
CA VAL A 77 1.86 20.65 -5.23
C VAL A 77 1.78 20.13 -6.65
N THR A 78 2.28 18.90 -6.88
CA THR A 78 2.24 18.28 -8.21
C THR A 78 0.80 18.12 -8.73
N ILE A 79 -0.11 17.64 -7.87
CA ILE A 79 -1.52 17.45 -8.23
C ILE A 79 -2.22 18.79 -8.50
N THR A 80 -2.01 19.80 -7.67
CA THR A 80 -2.64 21.11 -7.88
C THR A 80 -2.14 21.78 -9.16
N LEU A 81 -0.85 21.67 -9.49
CA LEU A 81 -0.29 22.13 -10.76
C LEU A 81 -0.86 21.35 -11.96
N TRP A 82 -1.04 20.04 -11.83
CA TRP A 82 -1.64 19.22 -12.87
C TRP A 82 -3.11 19.59 -13.12
N LEU A 83 -3.89 19.81 -12.05
CA LEU A 83 -5.30 20.21 -12.14
C LEU A 83 -5.48 21.57 -12.85
N THR A 84 -4.59 22.53 -12.61
CA THR A 84 -4.65 23.85 -13.29
C THR A 84 -4.29 23.76 -14.75
N ASN A 85 -3.48 22.77 -15.17
CA ASN A 85 -3.15 22.56 -16.59
C ASN A 85 -4.27 21.84 -17.37
N LEU A 86 -5.28 21.28 -16.69
CA LEU A 86 -6.45 20.70 -17.33
C LEU A 86 -7.45 21.81 -17.70
N SER A 87 -7.65 21.99 -19.02
CA SER A 87 -8.58 23.00 -19.54
C SER A 87 -9.99 22.77 -19.01
N GLY A 88 -10.58 23.78 -18.38
CA GLY A 88 -11.97 23.78 -17.90
C GLY A 88 -12.22 23.19 -16.53
N VAL A 89 -11.22 22.66 -15.83
CA VAL A 89 -11.38 22.07 -14.47
C VAL A 89 -11.26 23.15 -13.39
N VAL A 90 -10.32 24.08 -13.54
CA VAL A 90 -10.09 25.16 -12.58
C VAL A 90 -10.24 26.51 -13.28
N PRO A 91 -11.36 27.24 -13.07
CA PRO A 91 -11.59 28.54 -13.72
C PRO A 91 -10.56 29.61 -13.29
N ASN A 92 -10.14 29.60 -12.04
CA ASN A 92 -9.20 30.55 -11.45
C ASN A 92 -8.05 29.82 -10.73
N GLY A 93 -7.03 29.40 -11.47
CA GLY A 93 -5.83 28.71 -10.94
C GLY A 93 -4.84 29.66 -10.26
N GLY A 94 -5.31 30.61 -9.43
CA GLY A 94 -4.45 31.56 -8.73
C GLY A 94 -3.72 30.94 -7.52
N PHE A 95 -2.83 31.74 -6.93
CA PHE A 95 -2.05 31.36 -5.73
C PHE A 95 -2.93 30.78 -4.60
N LEU A 96 -4.11 31.38 -4.38
CA LEU A 96 -5.04 30.92 -3.35
C LEU A 96 -5.51 29.47 -3.58
N PHE A 97 -5.79 29.09 -4.84
CA PHE A 97 -6.17 27.72 -5.19
C PHE A 97 -5.06 26.72 -4.86
N HIS A 98 -3.82 27.02 -5.24
CA HIS A 98 -2.68 26.16 -4.94
C HIS A 98 -2.46 26.05 -3.43
N PHE A 99 -2.49 27.15 -2.71
CA PHE A 99 -2.28 27.16 -1.28
C PHE A 99 -3.35 26.36 -0.52
N THR A 100 -4.63 26.63 -0.78
CA THR A 100 -5.73 25.90 -0.15
C THR A 100 -5.74 24.43 -0.57
N GLY A 101 -5.50 24.10 -1.85
CA GLY A 101 -5.44 22.75 -2.35
C GLY A 101 -4.33 21.93 -1.69
N VAL A 102 -3.14 22.50 -1.56
CA VAL A 102 -2.00 21.82 -0.90
C VAL A 102 -2.31 21.56 0.56
N ILE A 103 -2.80 22.53 1.31
CA ILE A 103 -3.15 22.35 2.73
C ILE A 103 -4.24 21.30 2.89
N THR A 104 -5.27 21.34 2.05
CA THR A 104 -6.40 20.39 2.10
C THR A 104 -5.92 18.95 1.87
N LEU A 105 -5.08 18.72 0.86
CA LEU A 105 -4.56 17.40 0.54
C LEU A 105 -3.62 16.86 1.63
N ILE A 106 -2.76 17.70 2.20
CA ILE A 106 -1.90 17.34 3.34
C ILE A 106 -2.77 16.95 4.53
N THR A 107 -3.77 17.78 4.86
CA THR A 107 -4.67 17.54 5.99
C THR A 107 -5.42 16.20 5.80
N GLY A 108 -5.92 15.92 4.60
CA GLY A 108 -6.55 14.64 4.27
C GLY A 108 -5.62 13.46 4.52
N THR A 109 -4.37 13.53 4.04
CA THR A 109 -3.36 12.48 4.28
C THR A 109 -3.07 12.29 5.77
N MET A 110 -2.94 13.39 6.52
CA MET A 110 -2.67 13.32 7.97
C MET A 110 -3.83 12.71 8.75
N ILE A 111 -5.08 13.00 8.37
CA ILE A 111 -6.26 12.37 8.98
C ILE A 111 -6.26 10.86 8.71
N VAL A 112 -6.03 10.45 7.47
CA VAL A 112 -6.01 9.00 7.11
C VAL A 112 -4.87 8.29 7.83
N MET A 113 -3.69 8.90 7.93
CA MET A 113 -2.56 8.36 8.69
C MET A 113 -2.92 8.21 10.17
N TRP A 114 -3.48 9.24 10.80
CA TRP A 114 -3.90 9.19 12.19
C TRP A 114 -4.94 8.10 12.44
N LEU A 115 -5.94 7.95 11.55
CA LEU A 115 -6.91 6.85 11.63
C LEU A 115 -6.22 5.49 11.55
N GLY A 116 -5.25 5.31 10.65
CA GLY A 116 -4.47 4.07 10.53
C GLY A 116 -3.70 3.74 11.80
N GLU A 117 -3.12 4.74 12.46
CA GLU A 117 -2.43 4.58 13.75
C GLU A 117 -3.42 4.21 14.86
N GLN A 118 -4.58 4.89 14.94
CA GLN A 118 -5.62 4.58 15.94
C GLN A 118 -6.15 3.15 15.79
N ILE A 119 -6.35 2.69 14.56
CA ILE A 119 -6.76 1.31 14.30
C ILE A 119 -5.66 0.33 14.72
N THR A 120 -4.38 0.67 14.53
CA THR A 120 -3.26 -0.18 14.95
C THR A 120 -3.12 -0.24 16.47
N GLU A 121 -3.36 0.86 17.18
CA GLU A 121 -3.20 0.95 18.63
C GLU A 121 -4.39 0.33 19.40
N HIS A 122 -5.61 0.53 18.90
CA HIS A 122 -6.83 0.16 19.61
C HIS A 122 -7.66 -0.92 18.88
N GLY A 123 -7.32 -1.26 17.65
CA GLY A 123 -8.05 -2.18 16.79
C GLY A 123 -7.36 -3.53 16.62
N ILE A 124 -7.64 -4.17 15.48
CA ILE A 124 -7.14 -5.50 15.14
C ILE A 124 -6.11 -5.40 14.01
N GLY A 125 -4.89 -5.85 14.26
CA GLY A 125 -3.84 -5.97 13.25
C GLY A 125 -3.23 -4.64 12.84
N ASN A 126 -2.79 -4.51 11.57
CA ASN A 126 -2.19 -3.31 11.04
C ASN A 126 -3.25 -2.40 10.42
N GLY A 127 -3.53 -1.24 11.05
CA GLY A 127 -4.57 -0.31 10.61
C GLY A 127 -4.34 0.27 9.22
N ILE A 128 -3.09 0.47 8.84
CA ILE A 128 -2.73 0.96 7.50
C ILE A 128 -3.13 -0.05 6.43
N SER A 129 -2.82 -1.33 6.67
CA SER A 129 -3.23 -2.43 5.78
C SER A 129 -4.75 -2.55 5.68
N LEU A 130 -5.46 -2.31 6.78
CA LEU A 130 -6.94 -2.31 6.79
C LEU A 130 -7.51 -1.15 5.99
N ILE A 131 -6.93 0.04 6.03
CA ILE A 131 -7.37 1.19 5.23
C ILE A 131 -7.16 0.90 3.73
N ILE A 132 -6.00 0.35 3.34
CA ILE A 132 -5.74 -0.04 1.95
C ILE A 132 -6.76 -1.10 1.50
N PHE A 133 -6.97 -2.12 2.31
CA PHE A 133 -7.94 -3.18 2.05
C PHE A 133 -9.36 -2.63 1.88
N ALA A 134 -9.81 -1.73 2.77
CA ALA A 134 -11.10 -1.07 2.66
C ALA A 134 -11.23 -0.25 1.37
N GLY A 135 -10.19 0.49 0.98
CA GLY A 135 -10.14 1.24 -0.27
C GLY A 135 -10.29 0.36 -1.51
N ILE A 136 -9.60 -0.79 -1.53
CA ILE A 136 -9.69 -1.75 -2.62
C ILE A 136 -11.09 -2.38 -2.67
N ILE A 137 -11.61 -2.87 -1.54
CA ILE A 137 -12.93 -3.53 -1.47
C ILE A 137 -14.08 -2.59 -1.78
N ALA A 138 -13.97 -1.32 -1.41
CA ALA A 138 -15.03 -0.33 -1.68
C ALA A 138 -15.41 -0.23 -3.17
N ARG A 139 -14.48 -0.54 -4.07
CA ARG A 139 -14.71 -0.53 -5.54
C ARG A 139 -15.24 -1.85 -6.10
N TYR A 140 -15.16 -2.95 -5.35
CA TYR A 140 -15.61 -4.27 -5.84
C TYR A 140 -17.08 -4.31 -6.22
N PRO A 141 -18.03 -3.78 -5.41
CA PRO A 141 -19.46 -3.83 -5.76
C PRO A 141 -19.76 -3.13 -7.08
N GLU A 142 -19.18 -1.94 -7.29
CA GLU A 142 -19.37 -1.18 -8.53
C GLU A 142 -18.77 -1.89 -9.74
N GLY A 143 -17.55 -2.41 -9.60
CA GLY A 143 -16.90 -3.20 -10.64
C GLY A 143 -17.70 -4.45 -11.01
N PHE A 144 -18.25 -5.12 -10.00
CA PHE A 144 -19.11 -6.29 -10.18
C PHE A 144 -20.40 -5.93 -10.92
N ILE A 145 -21.09 -4.88 -10.49
CA ILE A 145 -22.32 -4.38 -11.15
C ILE A 145 -22.03 -3.99 -12.60
N ARG A 146 -20.98 -3.23 -12.87
CA ARG A 146 -20.59 -2.84 -14.23
C ARG A 146 -20.30 -4.06 -15.11
N MET A 147 -19.63 -5.10 -14.56
CA MET A 147 -19.35 -6.33 -15.29
C MET A 147 -20.63 -7.02 -15.79
N PHE A 148 -21.72 -6.94 -15.02
CA PHE A 148 -23.01 -7.51 -15.41
C PHE A 148 -23.86 -6.56 -16.28
N GLN A 149 -23.82 -5.26 -16.03
CA GLN A 149 -24.59 -4.26 -16.81
C GLN A 149 -24.10 -4.12 -18.26
N THR A 150 -22.79 -4.27 -18.49
CA THR A 150 -22.20 -4.21 -19.83
C THR A 150 -22.47 -5.51 -20.64
N ALA A 151 -23.25 -6.43 -20.06
CA ALA A 151 -23.64 -7.68 -20.70
C ALA A 151 -24.67 -7.43 -21.79
N GLY A 152 -24.22 -7.29 -23.03
CA GLY A 152 -25.07 -7.56 -24.17
C GLY A 152 -25.60 -9.00 -24.14
N THR A 153 -26.59 -9.30 -24.97
CA THR A 153 -27.22 -10.63 -25.10
C THR A 153 -26.30 -11.72 -25.68
N ASP A 154 -25.05 -11.41 -25.98
CA ASP A 154 -24.11 -12.32 -26.61
C ASP A 154 -23.65 -13.44 -25.65
N MET A 155 -23.89 -14.69 -26.07
CA MET A 155 -23.46 -15.90 -25.34
C MET A 155 -21.95 -15.89 -25.04
N LYS A 156 -21.14 -15.40 -25.99
CA LYS A 156 -19.68 -15.28 -25.81
C LYS A 156 -19.31 -14.35 -24.64
N ALA A 157 -20.03 -13.24 -24.50
CA ALA A 157 -19.80 -12.28 -23.40
C ALA A 157 -20.13 -12.90 -22.02
N TRP A 158 -21.15 -13.73 -21.93
CA TRP A 158 -21.48 -14.46 -20.71
C TRP A 158 -20.43 -15.52 -20.33
N ILE A 159 -19.93 -16.28 -21.31
CA ILE A 159 -18.86 -17.26 -21.08
C ILE A 159 -17.59 -16.58 -20.58
N LEU A 160 -17.18 -15.46 -21.18
CA LEU A 160 -15.98 -14.73 -20.75
C LEU A 160 -16.10 -14.19 -19.32
N ARG A 161 -17.29 -13.76 -18.89
CA ARG A 161 -17.53 -13.30 -17.51
C ARG A 161 -17.49 -14.43 -16.50
N LEU A 162 -18.11 -15.56 -16.83
CA LEU A 162 -18.05 -16.75 -15.99
C LEU A 162 -16.59 -17.19 -15.83
N LEU A 163 -15.83 -17.20 -16.92
CA LEU A 163 -14.41 -17.50 -16.90
C LEU A 163 -13.63 -16.51 -16.05
N ALA A 164 -13.91 -15.21 -16.16
CA ALA A 164 -13.27 -14.18 -15.34
C ALA A 164 -13.56 -14.36 -13.84
N LEU A 165 -14.78 -14.71 -13.46
CA LEU A 165 -15.14 -15.03 -12.08
C LEU A 165 -14.39 -16.26 -11.56
N ILE A 166 -14.32 -17.32 -12.35
CA ILE A 166 -13.59 -18.54 -11.99
C ILE A 166 -12.10 -18.20 -11.79
N ILE A 167 -11.49 -17.44 -12.70
CA ILE A 167 -10.10 -17.03 -12.59
C ILE A 167 -9.90 -16.17 -11.34
N MET A 168 -10.80 -15.22 -11.04
CA MET A 168 -10.70 -14.37 -9.84
C MET A 168 -10.69 -15.21 -8.56
N VAL A 169 -11.61 -16.18 -8.44
CA VAL A 169 -11.66 -17.08 -7.29
C VAL A 169 -10.43 -17.98 -7.23
N ALA A 170 -9.99 -18.52 -8.37
CA ALA A 170 -8.81 -19.39 -8.44
C ALA A 170 -7.52 -18.64 -8.04
N VAL A 171 -7.34 -17.43 -8.53
CA VAL A 171 -6.18 -16.59 -8.16
C VAL A 171 -6.21 -16.25 -6.67
N THR A 172 -7.38 -15.87 -6.14
CA THR A 172 -7.51 -15.57 -4.70
C THR A 172 -7.18 -16.80 -3.86
N ALA A 173 -7.71 -17.96 -4.21
CA ALA A 173 -7.42 -19.22 -3.53
C ALA A 173 -5.93 -19.59 -3.61
N ALA A 174 -5.29 -19.42 -4.78
CA ALA A 174 -3.87 -19.67 -4.95
C ALA A 174 -3.00 -18.75 -4.09
N VAL A 175 -3.34 -17.44 -4.01
CA VAL A 175 -2.63 -16.48 -3.16
C VAL A 175 -2.76 -16.86 -1.69
N ILE A 176 -3.96 -17.20 -1.21
CA ILE A 176 -4.18 -17.65 0.17
C ILE A 176 -3.36 -18.90 0.45
N PHE A 177 -3.39 -19.89 -0.45
CA PHE A 177 -2.65 -21.12 -0.31
C PHE A 177 -1.14 -20.89 -0.16
N VAL A 178 -0.56 -19.98 -0.96
CA VAL A 178 0.88 -19.65 -0.90
C VAL A 178 1.21 -18.85 0.36
N THR A 179 0.35 -17.91 0.79
CA THR A 179 0.61 -17.07 1.96
C THR A 179 0.47 -17.82 3.28
N GLU A 180 -0.42 -18.81 3.35
CA GLU A 180 -0.61 -19.65 4.53
C GLU A 180 0.28 -20.89 4.54
N ALA A 181 0.94 -21.20 3.41
CA ALA A 181 1.77 -22.37 3.29
C ALA A 181 2.95 -22.34 4.29
N VAL A 182 3.06 -23.44 5.04
CA VAL A 182 4.12 -23.66 6.03
C VAL A 182 4.90 -24.92 5.71
N ARG A 183 6.21 -24.80 5.54
CA ARG A 183 7.11 -25.93 5.43
C ARG A 183 7.47 -26.44 6.83
N LYS A 184 7.07 -27.65 7.15
CA LYS A 184 7.37 -28.31 8.42
C LYS A 184 8.72 -29.02 8.32
N ILE A 185 9.70 -28.59 9.11
CA ILE A 185 11.00 -29.27 9.23
C ILE A 185 10.95 -30.16 10.47
N PRO A 186 11.05 -31.48 10.34
CA PRO A 186 11.02 -32.37 11.49
C PRO A 186 12.31 -32.20 12.31
N VAL A 187 12.17 -32.00 13.62
CA VAL A 187 13.27 -31.93 14.57
C VAL A 187 13.17 -33.10 15.53
N GLN A 188 14.25 -33.87 15.63
CA GLN A 188 14.35 -34.95 16.57
C GLN A 188 15.11 -34.48 17.81
N TYR A 189 14.45 -34.46 18.94
CA TYR A 189 15.11 -34.24 20.23
C TYR A 189 15.71 -35.54 20.75
N ALA A 190 16.95 -35.49 21.23
CA ALA A 190 17.61 -36.62 21.88
C ALA A 190 16.83 -37.01 23.13
N LYS A 191 16.60 -38.34 23.27
CA LYS A 191 16.01 -38.88 24.49
C LYS A 191 16.99 -38.74 25.65
N ARG A 192 16.56 -38.08 26.74
CA ARG A 192 17.34 -37.98 27.96
C ARG A 192 16.82 -38.96 28.98
N ILE A 193 17.68 -39.87 29.44
CA ILE A 193 17.36 -40.83 30.48
C ILE A 193 17.85 -40.23 31.79
N VAL A 194 16.93 -40.02 32.74
CA VAL A 194 17.24 -39.59 34.11
C VAL A 194 16.69 -40.66 35.06
N GLY A 195 17.58 -41.50 35.56
CA GLY A 195 17.20 -42.68 36.37
C GLY A 195 16.39 -43.72 35.56
N ARG A 196 15.26 -44.12 36.08
CA ARG A 196 14.32 -45.09 35.43
C ARG A 196 13.31 -44.40 34.48
N LYS A 197 13.30 -43.08 34.35
CA LYS A 197 12.34 -42.34 33.53
C LYS A 197 13.04 -41.82 32.25
N VAL A 198 12.40 -42.09 31.11
CA VAL A 198 12.83 -41.56 29.81
C VAL A 198 12.05 -40.28 29.54
N TYR A 199 12.76 -39.14 29.48
CA TYR A 199 12.22 -37.85 29.12
C TYR A 199 12.61 -37.52 27.67
N GLY A 200 11.66 -37.05 26.86
CA GLY A 200 11.87 -36.68 25.46
C GLY A 200 11.42 -37.79 24.49
N GLY A 201 11.57 -37.51 23.23
CA GLY A 201 11.15 -38.44 22.14
C GLY A 201 9.87 -38.01 21.41
N GLN A 202 9.29 -36.87 21.74
CA GLN A 202 8.27 -36.26 20.87
C GLN A 202 8.96 -35.62 19.67
N SER A 203 8.55 -36.04 18.47
CA SER A 203 8.97 -35.38 17.22
C SER A 203 8.22 -34.05 17.11
N THR A 204 8.96 -32.94 17.20
CA THR A 204 8.46 -31.59 16.97
C THR A 204 8.88 -31.13 15.59
N PHE A 205 8.21 -30.15 15.03
CA PHE A 205 8.60 -29.53 13.76
C PHE A 205 8.76 -28.02 13.92
N ILE A 206 9.71 -27.47 13.16
CA ILE A 206 9.87 -26.01 13.04
C ILE A 206 9.02 -25.57 11.85
N PRO A 207 7.99 -24.72 12.07
CA PRO A 207 7.18 -24.20 10.98
C PRO A 207 7.91 -23.03 10.30
N LEU A 208 8.27 -23.18 9.03
CA LEU A 208 8.80 -22.10 8.20
C LEU A 208 7.72 -21.64 7.22
N ARG A 209 7.32 -20.38 7.29
CA ARG A 209 6.39 -19.79 6.32
C ARG A 209 7.08 -19.68 4.97
N VAL A 210 6.40 -20.11 3.89
CA VAL A 210 6.92 -20.01 2.52
C VAL A 210 7.06 -18.56 2.08
N ASN A 211 6.07 -17.74 2.40
CA ASN A 211 6.10 -16.30 2.16
C ASN A 211 6.32 -15.53 3.47
N THR A 212 7.58 -15.27 3.81
CA THR A 212 7.96 -14.47 5.00
C THR A 212 7.91 -12.98 4.74
N ALA A 213 8.06 -12.56 3.49
CA ALA A 213 8.14 -11.13 3.11
C ALA A 213 6.75 -10.48 2.97
N GLY A 214 5.68 -11.27 2.76
CA GLY A 214 4.32 -10.77 2.59
C GLY A 214 4.13 -9.86 1.39
N VAL A 215 3.39 -8.79 1.56
CA VAL A 215 3.07 -7.80 0.50
C VAL A 215 4.06 -6.63 0.48
N ILE A 216 4.89 -6.48 1.52
CA ILE A 216 5.80 -5.34 1.70
C ILE A 216 6.72 -5.10 0.49
N PRO A 217 7.38 -6.11 -0.12
CA PRO A 217 8.26 -5.90 -1.26
C PRO A 217 7.55 -5.36 -2.50
N ILE A 218 6.28 -5.73 -2.70
CA ILE A 218 5.48 -5.27 -3.85
C ILE A 218 5.15 -3.79 -3.69
N ILE A 219 4.69 -3.39 -2.49
CA ILE A 219 4.38 -2.00 -2.17
C ILE A 219 5.65 -1.14 -2.29
N PHE A 220 6.78 -1.68 -1.83
CA PHE A 220 8.08 -1.03 -1.94
C PHE A 220 8.50 -0.80 -3.41
N ALA A 221 8.46 -1.84 -4.23
CA ALA A 221 8.81 -1.74 -5.65
C ALA A 221 7.93 -0.70 -6.37
N GLN A 222 6.64 -0.69 -6.06
CA GLN A 222 5.70 0.28 -6.61
C GLN A 222 6.03 1.72 -6.18
N SER A 223 6.36 1.94 -4.90
CA SER A 223 6.75 3.26 -4.40
C SER A 223 8.04 3.78 -5.06
N VAL A 224 9.03 2.89 -5.26
CA VAL A 224 10.29 3.23 -5.94
C VAL A 224 10.06 3.58 -7.41
N ILE A 225 9.20 2.84 -8.12
CA ILE A 225 8.88 3.11 -9.53
C ILE A 225 8.10 4.43 -9.67
N MET A 226 7.25 4.77 -8.71
CA MET A 226 6.47 6.01 -8.75
C MET A 226 7.31 7.26 -8.52
N PHE A 227 8.36 7.19 -7.71
CA PHE A 227 9.18 8.34 -7.38
C PHE A 227 9.81 9.02 -8.62
N PRO A 228 10.48 8.31 -9.55
CA PRO A 228 10.97 8.90 -10.79
C PRO A 228 9.86 9.46 -11.69
N ALA A 229 8.70 8.77 -11.74
CA ALA A 229 7.57 9.23 -12.53
C ALA A 229 7.02 10.57 -12.03
N THR A 230 6.93 10.74 -10.71
CA THR A 230 6.50 12.00 -10.08
C THR A 230 7.49 13.13 -10.35
N ILE A 231 8.79 12.85 -10.27
CA ILE A 231 9.85 13.82 -10.61
C ILE A 231 9.78 14.20 -12.07
N ALA A 232 9.65 13.24 -12.99
CA ALA A 232 9.55 13.49 -14.42
C ALA A 232 8.36 14.39 -14.78
N MET A 233 7.25 14.28 -14.06
CA MET A 233 6.12 15.19 -14.21
C MET A 233 6.43 16.62 -13.79
N PHE A 234 7.21 16.80 -12.74
CA PHE A 234 7.58 18.11 -12.25
C PHE A 234 8.51 18.86 -13.20
N PHE A 235 9.44 18.13 -13.83
CA PHE A 235 10.42 18.70 -14.76
C PHE A 235 9.99 18.66 -16.24
N GLY A 236 8.98 17.86 -16.57
CA GLY A 236 8.55 17.61 -17.95
C GLY A 236 7.61 18.67 -18.52
N LYS A 237 8.01 19.93 -18.53
CA LYS A 237 7.21 21.03 -19.12
C LYS A 237 7.11 20.97 -20.66
N ASN A 238 7.91 20.13 -21.37
CA ASN A 238 7.95 20.04 -22.83
C ASN A 238 8.36 18.68 -23.41
N GLY A 239 8.11 17.58 -22.71
CA GLY A 239 8.56 16.30 -23.22
C GLY A 239 7.46 15.25 -23.18
N GLY A 240 6.78 15.04 -24.31
CA GLY A 240 6.05 13.82 -24.55
C GLY A 240 7.00 12.63 -24.47
N PHE A 241 7.24 12.10 -23.27
CA PHE A 241 7.85 10.79 -23.13
C PHE A 241 6.72 9.77 -23.23
N MET A 242 6.44 9.37 -24.47
CA MET A 242 5.73 8.12 -24.73
C MET A 242 6.57 7.00 -24.11
N VAL A 243 6.05 6.41 -23.03
CA VAL A 243 6.45 5.07 -22.67
C VAL A 243 5.53 4.15 -23.46
N THR A 244 6.05 3.65 -24.57
CA THR A 244 5.52 2.48 -25.27
C THR A 244 5.63 1.25 -24.39
#